data_e769f47cddabb14185167ca91d1a9571
#
_entry.id   e769f47cddabb14185167ca91d1a9571
#
_cell.length_a   1.000
_cell.length_b   1.000
_cell.length_c   1.000
_cell.angle_alpha   90.00
_cell.angle_beta   90.00
_cell.angle_gamma   90.00
#
_symmetry.space_group_name_H-M   'P 1'
#
loop_
_entity.id
_entity.type
_entity.pdbx_description
1 polymer ?
#
loop_
_entity_poly.entity_id
_entity_poly.type
_entity_poly.pdbx_seq_one_letter_code
_entity_poly.pdbx_strand_id
1 'polypeptide(L)'
;MSRDTRGPNEKLGTVLALAGISNAGLARRVNDLGAQRGLTLRYDKTSVARWVSKGMVPQGAAPHLIASAIGSKLGRPVPLHEIGLADADPAPEVGLAFPRDVGAAVRSATELYRLDLAGRRGSGGGIWQSLAGSFAVSAYATPASRWLISPADSSVAREAAEARDKDAAAAGDAGAPQHVGHSDVTKLREAAEDARRWDSKYGGGDWRSSMVPECLRVDAAPLLLASYSDEVGRALFGATSELTRLAGWMAFDTGQQEAAQRYYIQALRLARAAADVPLGGYVLASMSLQATYRGFADEGVDLAQAALERNRGLATARTMSFFRLVEARAQAKAGEARACEVALKASEGWLERSRSGDPDPSWLDFYSYERFAADAAECYRDLRLPRQVRRFTEQALSRPTEEFVRSHGLRLVVSAVAELESGNLDAACAAGTRAVEVAGRISSARHL
;
A
#
# COMPACT_ATOMS: atom_id res chain seq x y z
N MET A 1 30.20 10.73 -29.94
CA MET A 1 29.76 10.10 -28.70
C MET A 1 29.86 8.60 -28.87
N SER A 2 30.82 7.97 -28.23
CA SER A 2 31.12 6.53 -28.34
C SER A 2 29.94 5.73 -27.84
N ARG A 3 29.38 4.84 -28.67
CA ARG A 3 28.49 3.78 -28.25
C ARG A 3 29.32 2.76 -27.50
N ASP A 4 29.33 2.81 -26.18
CA ASP A 4 29.87 1.73 -25.35
C ASP A 4 29.17 0.42 -25.75
N THR A 5 29.89 -0.44 -26.43
CA THR A 5 29.46 -1.81 -26.72
C THR A 5 29.56 -2.60 -25.42
N ARG A 6 28.49 -2.60 -24.62
CA ARG A 6 28.36 -3.48 -23.46
C ARG A 6 28.44 -4.94 -23.92
N GLY A 7 29.20 -5.77 -23.20
CA GLY A 7 29.24 -7.20 -23.42
C GLY A 7 27.90 -7.90 -23.09
N PRO A 8 27.78 -9.21 -23.33
CA PRO A 8 26.59 -9.99 -22.95
C PRO A 8 26.21 -9.84 -21.50
N ASN A 9 24.91 -9.80 -21.21
CA ASN A 9 24.40 -9.83 -19.83
C ASN A 9 24.25 -11.28 -19.36
N GLU A 10 25.36 -11.86 -18.91
CA GLU A 10 25.41 -13.26 -18.44
C GLU A 10 24.52 -13.47 -17.20
N LYS A 11 24.37 -12.45 -16.33
CA LYS A 11 23.52 -12.53 -15.15
C LYS A 11 22.06 -12.75 -15.54
N LEU A 12 21.55 -11.97 -16.49
CA LEU A 12 20.16 -12.15 -16.98
C LEU A 12 19.98 -13.54 -17.59
N GLY A 13 20.95 -14.00 -18.40
CA GLY A 13 20.91 -15.34 -18.99
C GLY A 13 20.85 -16.44 -17.95
N THR A 14 21.68 -16.37 -16.90
CA THR A 14 21.73 -17.33 -15.80
C THR A 14 20.41 -17.38 -15.02
N VAL A 15 19.88 -16.21 -14.66
CA VAL A 15 18.62 -16.14 -13.88
C VAL A 15 17.41 -16.60 -14.69
N LEU A 16 17.38 -16.35 -16.01
CA LEU A 16 16.34 -16.89 -16.90
C LEU A 16 16.39 -18.42 -16.97
N ALA A 17 17.59 -19.00 -17.05
CA ALA A 17 17.78 -20.46 -17.02
C ALA A 17 17.31 -21.07 -15.70
N LEU A 18 17.66 -20.45 -14.56
CA LEU A 18 17.21 -20.87 -13.24
C LEU A 18 15.69 -20.80 -13.09
N ALA A 19 15.06 -19.75 -13.64
CA ALA A 19 13.61 -19.57 -13.60
C ALA A 19 12.86 -20.48 -14.62
N GLY A 20 13.57 -21.16 -15.53
CA GLY A 20 12.97 -21.92 -16.61
C GLY A 20 12.14 -21.07 -17.56
N ILE A 21 12.55 -19.82 -17.79
CA ILE A 21 11.82 -18.85 -18.64
C ILE A 21 12.54 -18.73 -19.99
N SER A 22 11.83 -19.02 -21.08
CA SER A 22 12.32 -18.75 -22.43
C SER A 22 12.26 -17.25 -22.76
N ASN A 23 13.07 -16.81 -23.72
CA ASN A 23 13.04 -15.41 -24.19
C ASN A 23 11.63 -14.96 -24.63
N ALA A 24 10.89 -15.81 -25.32
CA ALA A 24 9.51 -15.53 -25.73
C ALA A 24 8.57 -15.49 -24.50
N GLY A 25 8.78 -16.35 -23.54
CA GLY A 25 8.04 -16.40 -22.28
C GLY A 25 8.25 -15.16 -21.44
N LEU A 26 9.49 -14.65 -21.34
CA LEU A 26 9.79 -13.40 -20.66
C LEU A 26 9.13 -12.22 -21.35
N ALA A 27 9.30 -12.10 -22.69
CA ALA A 27 8.71 -11.01 -23.45
C ALA A 27 7.20 -10.91 -23.24
N ARG A 28 6.48 -12.02 -23.32
CA ARG A 28 5.04 -12.08 -23.07
C ARG A 28 4.71 -11.62 -21.67
N ARG A 29 5.36 -12.16 -20.62
CA ARG A 29 5.10 -11.79 -19.23
C ARG A 29 5.35 -10.31 -18.95
N VAL A 30 6.42 -9.74 -19.53
CA VAL A 30 6.74 -8.31 -19.39
C VAL A 30 5.68 -7.46 -20.07
N ASN A 31 5.19 -7.85 -21.26
CA ASN A 31 4.11 -7.16 -21.96
C ASN A 31 2.79 -7.26 -21.15
N ASP A 32 2.46 -8.44 -20.61
CA ASP A 32 1.25 -8.66 -19.81
C ASP A 32 1.27 -7.83 -18.51
N LEU A 33 2.41 -7.83 -17.80
CA LEU A 33 2.59 -7.00 -16.62
C LEU A 33 2.55 -5.50 -16.95
N GLY A 34 3.07 -5.12 -18.11
CA GLY A 34 2.95 -3.76 -18.62
C GLY A 34 1.49 -3.38 -18.89
N ALA A 35 0.75 -4.24 -19.60
CA ALA A 35 -0.66 -4.02 -19.92
C ALA A 35 -1.54 -3.88 -18.68
N GLN A 36 -1.32 -4.70 -17.64
CA GLN A 36 -1.98 -4.58 -16.34
C GLN A 36 -1.74 -3.22 -15.66
N ARG A 37 -0.68 -2.52 -16.04
CA ARG A 37 -0.30 -1.19 -15.55
C ARG A 37 -0.53 -0.07 -16.57
N GLY A 38 -1.31 -0.34 -17.61
CA GLY A 38 -1.64 0.63 -18.65
C GLY A 38 -0.50 0.96 -19.62
N LEU A 39 0.60 0.17 -19.62
CA LEU A 39 1.71 0.34 -20.56
C LEU A 39 1.48 -0.48 -21.82
N THR A 40 1.69 0.12 -22.99
CA THR A 40 1.67 -0.59 -24.28
C THR A 40 3.09 -1.02 -24.66
N LEU A 41 3.54 -2.16 -24.12
CA LEU A 41 4.83 -2.75 -24.43
C LEU A 41 4.68 -3.77 -25.55
N ARG A 42 5.68 -3.83 -26.44
CA ARG A 42 5.69 -4.74 -27.62
C ARG A 42 7.02 -5.47 -27.73
N TYR A 43 7.48 -6.04 -26.59
CA TYR A 43 8.69 -6.85 -26.61
C TYR A 43 8.41 -8.22 -27.21
N ASP A 44 9.41 -8.76 -27.90
CA ASP A 44 9.41 -10.08 -28.50
C ASP A 44 10.65 -10.89 -28.07
N LYS A 45 10.75 -12.13 -28.52
CA LYS A 45 11.91 -12.99 -28.25
C LYS A 45 13.24 -12.35 -28.68
N THR A 46 13.22 -11.51 -29.72
CA THR A 46 14.40 -10.84 -30.28
C THR A 46 14.86 -9.71 -29.35
N SER A 47 13.91 -8.99 -28.76
CA SER A 47 14.18 -7.97 -27.75
C SER A 47 14.93 -8.57 -26.55
N VAL A 48 14.42 -9.67 -26.02
CA VAL A 48 15.05 -10.38 -24.89
C VAL A 48 16.42 -10.96 -25.28
N ALA A 49 16.52 -11.54 -26.48
CA ALA A 49 17.80 -12.05 -26.97
C ALA A 49 18.87 -10.94 -27.05
N ARG A 50 18.49 -9.70 -27.43
CA ARG A 50 19.41 -8.55 -27.45
C ARG A 50 19.81 -8.11 -26.05
N TRP A 51 18.90 -8.18 -25.07
CA TRP A 51 19.24 -7.88 -23.69
C TRP A 51 20.28 -8.86 -23.12
N VAL A 52 20.12 -10.15 -23.41
CA VAL A 52 21.03 -11.18 -22.94
C VAL A 52 22.35 -11.17 -23.72
N SER A 53 22.29 -11.27 -25.07
CA SER A 53 23.48 -11.50 -25.90
C SER A 53 24.29 -10.25 -26.22
N LYS A 54 23.66 -9.06 -26.20
CA LYS A 54 24.32 -7.79 -26.51
C LYS A 54 24.39 -6.83 -25.33
N GLY A 55 23.90 -7.24 -24.14
CA GLY A 55 23.87 -6.39 -22.95
C GLY A 55 23.07 -5.10 -23.13
N MET A 56 22.11 -5.08 -24.08
CA MET A 56 21.23 -3.91 -24.23
C MET A 56 20.37 -3.75 -22.99
N VAL A 57 20.34 -2.55 -22.45
CA VAL A 57 19.52 -2.21 -21.27
C VAL A 57 18.16 -1.70 -21.77
N PRO A 58 17.05 -2.37 -21.44
CA PRO A 58 15.72 -1.85 -21.72
C PRO A 58 15.47 -0.58 -20.90
N GLN A 59 14.74 0.37 -21.47
CA GLN A 59 14.50 1.68 -20.83
C GLN A 59 13.15 1.74 -20.11
N GLY A 60 12.97 2.77 -19.29
CA GLY A 60 11.74 3.04 -18.55
C GLY A 60 11.42 1.97 -17.52
N ALA A 61 10.18 1.54 -17.45
CA ALA A 61 9.72 0.53 -16.48
C ALA A 61 10.19 -0.91 -16.79
N ALA A 62 10.72 -1.18 -17.98
CA ALA A 62 11.01 -2.54 -18.42
C ALA A 62 12.01 -3.31 -17.52
N PRO A 63 13.11 -2.73 -17.01
CA PRO A 63 14.01 -3.42 -16.09
C PRO A 63 13.28 -3.98 -14.85
N HIS A 64 12.41 -3.18 -14.25
CA HIS A 64 11.64 -3.57 -13.07
C HIS A 64 10.57 -4.63 -13.40
N LEU A 65 9.94 -4.52 -14.57
CA LEU A 65 8.97 -5.52 -15.04
C LEU A 65 9.64 -6.86 -15.34
N ILE A 66 10.86 -6.84 -15.87
CA ILE A 66 11.69 -8.04 -16.06
C ILE A 66 11.98 -8.70 -14.73
N ALA A 67 12.47 -7.94 -13.75
CA ALA A 67 12.73 -8.42 -12.39
C ALA A 67 11.47 -9.02 -11.74
N SER A 68 10.33 -8.34 -11.89
CA SER A 68 9.03 -8.79 -11.39
C SER A 68 8.56 -10.09 -12.06
N ALA A 69 8.67 -10.19 -13.39
CA ALA A 69 8.30 -11.37 -14.16
C ALA A 69 9.12 -12.61 -13.77
N ILE A 70 10.41 -12.42 -13.55
CA ILE A 70 11.32 -13.48 -13.11
C ILE A 70 11.03 -13.86 -11.66
N GLY A 71 10.86 -12.85 -10.78
CA GLY A 71 10.58 -13.04 -9.37
C GLY A 71 9.30 -13.83 -9.12
N SER A 72 8.23 -13.53 -9.86
CA SER A 72 6.98 -14.30 -9.81
C SER A 72 7.16 -15.78 -10.15
N LYS A 73 8.11 -16.11 -11.02
CA LYS A 73 8.38 -17.48 -11.42
C LYS A 73 9.27 -18.21 -10.41
N LEU A 74 10.20 -17.49 -9.78
CA LEU A 74 11.11 -18.03 -8.76
C LEU A 74 10.48 -18.08 -7.35
N GLY A 75 9.31 -17.46 -7.17
CA GLY A 75 8.64 -17.34 -5.86
C GLY A 75 9.37 -16.43 -4.86
N ARG A 76 10.30 -15.58 -5.34
CA ARG A 76 11.06 -14.63 -4.53
C ARG A 76 11.33 -13.33 -5.29
N PRO A 77 11.57 -12.22 -4.58
CA PRO A 77 12.03 -10.98 -5.19
C PRO A 77 13.38 -11.17 -5.91
N VAL A 78 13.52 -10.53 -7.06
CA VAL A 78 14.77 -10.52 -7.83
C VAL A 78 15.21 -9.07 -7.99
N PRO A 79 16.30 -8.64 -7.33
CA PRO A 79 16.79 -7.28 -7.44
C PRO A 79 17.49 -7.05 -8.79
N LEU A 80 17.51 -5.79 -9.28
CA LEU A 80 18.07 -5.44 -10.59
C LEU A 80 19.54 -5.82 -10.74
N HIS A 81 20.34 -5.76 -9.67
CA HIS A 81 21.75 -6.15 -9.73
C HIS A 81 21.97 -7.65 -9.96
N GLU A 82 21.04 -8.49 -9.54
CA GLU A 82 21.08 -9.95 -9.76
C GLU A 82 20.88 -10.29 -11.24
N ILE A 83 20.10 -9.49 -11.95
CA ILE A 83 19.86 -9.66 -13.40
C ILE A 83 20.72 -8.73 -14.27
N GLY A 84 21.74 -8.09 -13.70
CA GLY A 84 22.67 -7.22 -14.43
C GLY A 84 22.06 -5.97 -15.04
N LEU A 85 20.98 -5.46 -14.44
CA LEU A 85 20.27 -4.23 -14.85
C LEU A 85 20.34 -3.12 -13.79
N ALA A 86 21.35 -3.15 -12.90
CA ALA A 86 21.53 -2.16 -11.85
C ALA A 86 21.75 -0.73 -12.37
N ASP A 87 22.32 -0.59 -13.57
CA ASP A 87 22.56 0.71 -14.23
C ASP A 87 21.35 1.23 -15.02
N ALA A 88 20.19 0.57 -14.92
CA ALA A 88 18.94 1.13 -15.44
C ALA A 88 18.66 2.45 -14.73
N ASP A 89 18.12 3.45 -15.46
CA ASP A 89 17.76 4.73 -14.90
C ASP A 89 17.02 4.54 -13.56
N PRO A 90 17.50 5.12 -12.45
CA PRO A 90 16.81 4.97 -11.17
C PRO A 90 15.39 5.50 -11.30
N ALA A 91 14.44 4.77 -10.73
CA ALA A 91 13.08 5.26 -10.66
C ALA A 91 13.05 6.60 -9.92
N PRO A 92 12.25 7.58 -10.36
CA PRO A 92 12.15 8.86 -9.65
C PRO A 92 11.90 8.67 -8.16
N GLU A 93 12.64 9.37 -7.32
CA GLU A 93 12.54 9.29 -5.85
C GLU A 93 11.29 9.97 -5.27
N VAL A 94 10.41 10.44 -6.13
CA VAL A 94 9.17 11.13 -5.73
C VAL A 94 8.40 10.30 -4.70
N GLY A 95 8.09 10.92 -3.57
CA GLY A 95 7.33 10.30 -2.49
C GLY A 95 8.09 9.28 -1.64
N LEU A 96 9.35 8.96 -1.93
CA LEU A 96 10.18 8.05 -1.11
C LEU A 96 10.93 8.77 0.02
N ALA A 97 11.08 10.10 -0.07
CA ALA A 97 11.78 10.87 0.94
C ALA A 97 11.02 10.89 2.29
N PHE A 98 11.77 10.76 3.38
CA PHE A 98 11.26 10.88 4.74
C PHE A 98 12.10 11.94 5.50
N PRO A 99 11.96 13.23 5.17
CA PRO A 99 12.81 14.29 5.72
C PRO A 99 12.54 14.53 7.20
N ARG A 100 13.54 15.07 7.92
CA ARG A 100 13.38 15.48 9.33
C ARG A 100 12.60 16.79 9.44
N ASP A 101 12.89 17.72 8.55
CA ASP A 101 12.28 19.05 8.50
C ASP A 101 10.82 18.99 8.04
N VAL A 102 9.93 19.75 8.70
CA VAL A 102 8.49 19.77 8.42
C VAL A 102 8.21 20.41 7.05
N GLY A 103 8.89 21.51 6.72
CA GLY A 103 8.73 22.18 5.42
C GLY A 103 9.15 21.29 4.26
N ALA A 104 10.24 20.54 4.41
CA ALA A 104 10.67 19.55 3.43
C ALA A 104 9.66 18.38 3.31
N ALA A 105 9.02 17.99 4.41
CA ALA A 105 7.97 16.97 4.39
C ALA A 105 6.73 17.44 3.62
N VAL A 106 6.30 18.69 3.85
CA VAL A 106 5.20 19.30 3.10
C VAL A 106 5.51 19.33 1.60
N ARG A 107 6.70 19.79 1.21
CA ARG A 107 7.11 19.82 -0.21
C ARG A 107 7.10 18.42 -0.83
N SER A 108 7.64 17.40 -0.14
CA SER A 108 7.66 16.03 -0.65
C SER A 108 6.26 15.46 -0.86
N ALA A 109 5.33 15.69 0.07
CA ALA A 109 3.95 15.23 -0.04
C ALA A 109 3.20 15.97 -1.16
N THR A 110 3.29 17.30 -1.21
CA THR A 110 2.59 18.12 -2.22
C THR A 110 3.09 17.85 -3.64
N GLU A 111 4.39 17.58 -3.81
CA GLU A 111 4.95 17.16 -5.09
C GLU A 111 4.37 15.82 -5.55
N LEU A 112 4.28 14.82 -4.64
CA LEU A 112 3.65 13.55 -4.94
C LEU A 112 2.20 13.74 -5.42
N TYR A 113 1.41 14.54 -4.72
CA TYR A 113 0.00 14.79 -5.08
C TYR A 113 -0.13 15.50 -6.44
N ARG A 114 0.74 16.46 -6.72
CA ARG A 114 0.77 17.17 -8.01
C ARG A 114 1.08 16.24 -9.17
N LEU A 115 2.05 15.36 -9.01
CA LEU A 115 2.50 14.46 -10.07
C LEU A 115 1.53 13.31 -10.33
N ASP A 116 0.87 12.79 -9.31
CA ASP A 116 -0.18 11.76 -9.48
C ASP A 116 -1.32 12.29 -10.35
N LEU A 117 -1.83 13.47 -10.05
CA LEU A 117 -2.97 14.00 -10.78
C LEU A 117 -2.63 14.45 -12.22
N ALA A 118 -1.43 15.01 -12.43
CA ALA A 118 -0.97 15.37 -13.77
C ALA A 118 -0.98 14.15 -14.72
N GLY A 119 -0.66 12.98 -14.17
CA GLY A 119 -0.70 11.73 -14.90
C GLY A 119 -2.10 11.20 -15.23
N ARG A 120 -3.09 11.49 -14.39
CA ARG A 120 -4.48 11.03 -14.62
C ARG A 120 -5.22 11.83 -15.68
N ARG A 121 -4.82 13.07 -15.94
CA ARG A 121 -5.44 13.97 -16.93
C ARG A 121 -4.84 13.84 -18.33
N GLY A 122 -3.66 13.21 -18.47
CA GLY A 122 -3.00 12.98 -19.74
C GLY A 122 -3.35 11.61 -20.34
N SER A 123 -3.53 11.52 -21.65
CA SER A 123 -3.78 10.27 -22.38
C SER A 123 -2.61 9.27 -22.32
N GLY A 124 -1.55 9.55 -21.58
CA GLY A 124 -0.30 8.78 -21.51
C GLY A 124 0.03 8.11 -20.18
N GLY A 125 -0.93 7.95 -19.25
CA GLY A 125 -0.76 7.09 -18.07
C GLY A 125 0.12 7.61 -16.91
N GLY A 126 0.65 8.80 -17.01
CA GLY A 126 1.29 9.52 -15.91
C GLY A 126 2.53 8.90 -15.26
N ILE A 127 2.93 9.47 -14.14
CA ILE A 127 4.15 9.07 -13.39
C ILE A 127 4.11 7.59 -12.96
N TRP A 128 2.94 7.04 -12.66
CA TRP A 128 2.84 5.65 -12.19
C TRP A 128 3.21 4.61 -13.24
N GLN A 129 3.07 4.94 -14.53
CA GLN A 129 3.54 4.07 -15.60
C GLN A 129 5.08 4.03 -15.66
N SER A 130 5.73 5.19 -15.50
CA SER A 130 7.19 5.24 -15.46
C SER A 130 7.80 4.59 -14.22
N LEU A 131 7.02 4.52 -13.13
CA LEU A 131 7.39 3.89 -11.87
C LEU A 131 6.99 2.42 -11.77
N ALA A 132 6.30 1.87 -12.77
CA ALA A 132 5.83 0.49 -12.73
C ALA A 132 6.98 -0.49 -12.47
N GLY A 133 6.83 -1.36 -11.46
CA GLY A 133 7.85 -2.32 -11.04
C GLY A 133 8.92 -1.75 -10.09
N SER A 134 8.90 -0.45 -9.76
CA SER A 134 9.90 0.17 -8.87
C SER A 134 9.65 -0.06 -7.37
N PHE A 135 8.66 -0.88 -6.99
CA PHE A 135 8.44 -1.22 -5.59
C PHE A 135 9.69 -1.90 -5.00
N ALA A 136 10.20 -1.37 -3.89
CA ALA A 136 11.32 -1.93 -3.15
C ALA A 136 11.01 -1.91 -1.65
N VAL A 137 10.91 -3.08 -1.02
CA VAL A 137 10.58 -3.17 0.42
C VAL A 137 11.60 -2.44 1.28
N SER A 138 12.87 -2.39 0.87
CA SER A 138 13.94 -1.65 1.55
C SER A 138 13.67 -0.14 1.68
N ALA A 139 12.82 0.43 0.83
CA ALA A 139 12.42 1.84 0.95
C ALA A 139 11.63 2.13 2.23
N TYR A 140 11.09 1.11 2.89
CA TYR A 140 10.42 1.23 4.17
C TYR A 140 11.37 1.29 5.37
N ALA A 141 12.61 0.81 5.25
CA ALA A 141 13.54 0.71 6.37
C ALA A 141 13.83 2.06 7.04
N THR A 142 14.18 3.09 6.29
CA THR A 142 14.46 4.43 6.85
C THR A 142 13.20 5.09 7.45
N PRO A 143 12.02 5.11 6.78
CA PRO A 143 10.79 5.61 7.38
C PRO A 143 10.42 4.92 8.69
N ALA A 144 10.42 3.59 8.72
CA ALA A 144 10.08 2.81 9.92
C ALA A 144 11.07 3.04 11.06
N SER A 145 12.37 3.01 10.77
CA SER A 145 13.42 3.29 11.77
C SER A 145 13.30 4.70 12.34
N ARG A 146 13.13 5.71 11.49
CA ARG A 146 12.94 7.10 11.94
C ARG A 146 11.65 7.28 12.73
N TRP A 147 10.59 6.59 12.37
CA TRP A 147 9.37 6.57 13.15
C TRP A 147 9.61 6.04 14.57
N LEU A 148 10.32 4.92 14.71
CA LEU A 148 10.58 4.29 16.01
C LEU A 148 11.47 5.15 16.92
N ILE A 149 12.56 5.69 16.40
CA ILE A 149 13.63 6.33 17.21
C ILE A 149 13.52 7.85 17.31
N SER A 150 12.84 8.51 16.39
CA SER A 150 12.76 9.96 16.39
C SER A 150 11.46 10.43 17.09
N PRO A 151 11.53 11.45 17.94
CA PRO A 151 10.33 12.05 18.53
C PRO A 151 9.44 12.68 17.43
N ALA A 152 8.20 13.00 17.77
CA ALA A 152 7.37 13.87 16.97
C ALA A 152 8.05 15.22 16.74
N ASP A 153 7.65 15.94 15.69
CA ASP A 153 8.16 17.28 15.43
C ASP A 153 7.79 18.21 16.60
N SER A 154 8.74 19.03 17.07
CA SER A 154 8.55 19.90 18.24
C SER A 154 7.47 20.95 18.02
N SER A 155 7.37 21.47 16.78
CA SER A 155 6.32 22.35 16.31
C SER A 155 6.06 22.11 14.83
N VAL A 156 4.81 22.37 14.43
CA VAL A 156 4.39 22.37 13.03
C VAL A 156 3.75 23.71 12.64
N ALA A 157 3.73 24.70 13.55
CA ALA A 157 3.23 26.03 13.26
C ALA A 157 3.92 26.62 12.01
N ARG A 158 3.16 27.34 11.19
CA ARG A 158 3.65 27.99 10.00
C ARG A 158 3.16 29.45 9.95
N GLU A 159 4.09 30.39 9.90
CA GLU A 159 3.78 31.81 9.86
C GLU A 159 3.50 32.30 8.44
N ALA A 160 2.71 33.38 8.34
CA ALA A 160 2.32 33.98 7.06
C ALA A 160 3.51 34.49 6.21
N ALA A 161 4.62 34.85 6.85
CA ALA A 161 5.83 35.27 6.16
C ALA A 161 6.53 34.09 5.44
N GLU A 162 6.55 32.91 6.06
CA GLU A 162 7.11 31.69 5.45
C GLU A 162 6.25 31.15 4.30
N ALA A 163 4.93 31.41 4.35
CA ALA A 163 4.00 31.04 3.29
C ALA A 163 4.21 31.89 2.01
N ARG A 164 4.68 33.12 2.15
CA ARG A 164 4.89 34.04 1.01
C ARG A 164 6.22 33.88 0.30
N ASP A 165 7.29 33.54 1.00
CA ASP A 165 8.66 33.68 0.46
C ASP A 165 9.18 32.46 -0.33
N LYS A 166 8.62 31.27 -0.12
CA LYS A 166 9.21 30.02 -0.65
C LYS A 166 8.35 29.27 -1.66
N ASP A 167 7.06 29.54 -1.75
CA ASP A 167 6.11 28.71 -2.49
C ASP A 167 5.25 29.47 -3.52
N ALA A 168 5.48 30.76 -3.75
CA ALA A 168 4.76 31.57 -4.76
C ALA A 168 4.88 30.99 -6.20
N ALA A 169 5.89 30.18 -6.46
CA ALA A 169 6.09 29.49 -7.74
C ALA A 169 5.30 28.17 -7.86
N ALA A 170 4.79 27.61 -6.76
CA ALA A 170 4.06 26.34 -6.72
C ALA A 170 2.53 26.52 -6.63
N ALA A 171 2.06 27.66 -6.18
CA ALA A 171 0.66 28.02 -6.12
C ALA A 171 0.22 28.58 -7.49
N GLY A 172 -0.37 27.73 -8.32
CA GLY A 172 -1.16 28.23 -9.45
C GLY A 172 -2.26 29.17 -8.96
N ASP A 173 -2.66 30.09 -9.81
CA ASP A 173 -3.50 31.28 -9.71
C ASP A 173 -4.87 31.19 -8.95
N ALA A 174 -5.09 30.20 -8.12
CA ALA A 174 -6.26 30.08 -7.23
C ALA A 174 -5.82 30.51 -5.82
N GLY A 175 -6.36 31.62 -5.33
CA GLY A 175 -6.04 32.20 -4.05
C GLY A 175 -6.03 31.18 -2.92
N ALA A 176 -4.83 30.72 -2.54
CA ALA A 176 -4.64 29.84 -1.40
C ALA A 176 -5.15 30.54 -0.14
N PRO A 177 -5.81 29.84 0.79
CA PRO A 177 -6.29 30.43 2.02
C PRO A 177 -5.08 31.01 2.79
N GLN A 178 -5.14 32.26 3.17
CA GLN A 178 -4.06 32.90 3.92
C GLN A 178 -3.90 32.32 5.33
N HIS A 179 -4.97 31.76 5.88
CA HIS A 179 -4.99 31.17 7.21
C HIS A 179 -5.92 29.97 7.28
N VAL A 180 -5.47 28.88 7.91
CA VAL A 180 -6.24 27.65 8.10
C VAL A 180 -6.88 27.62 9.48
N GLY A 181 -8.13 27.20 9.53
CA GLY A 181 -8.91 27.02 10.76
C GLY A 181 -9.38 25.58 10.95
N HIS A 182 -10.01 25.32 12.10
CA HIS A 182 -10.58 24.00 12.41
C HIS A 182 -11.66 23.55 11.41
N SER A 183 -12.41 24.49 10.80
CA SER A 183 -13.41 24.18 9.78
C SER A 183 -12.81 23.53 8.53
N ASP A 184 -11.62 23.93 8.14
CA ASP A 184 -10.93 23.37 6.97
C ASP A 184 -10.44 21.93 7.26
N VAL A 185 -9.93 21.72 8.48
CA VAL A 185 -9.57 20.38 8.95
C VAL A 185 -10.78 19.45 9.02
N THR A 186 -11.94 19.95 9.48
CA THR A 186 -13.19 19.18 9.55
C THR A 186 -13.62 18.72 8.16
N LYS A 187 -13.58 19.59 7.14
CA LYS A 187 -13.90 19.22 5.75
C LYS A 187 -12.99 18.08 5.23
N LEU A 188 -11.69 18.13 5.54
CA LEU A 188 -10.78 17.03 5.14
C LEU A 188 -11.09 15.72 5.84
N ARG A 189 -11.50 15.75 7.11
CA ARG A 189 -11.93 14.55 7.84
C ARG A 189 -13.22 13.95 7.28
N GLU A 190 -14.21 14.78 7.00
CA GLU A 190 -15.44 14.36 6.33
C GLU A 190 -15.17 13.72 4.98
N ALA A 191 -14.28 14.32 4.17
CA ALA A 191 -13.85 13.75 2.90
C ALA A 191 -13.17 12.37 3.08
N ALA A 192 -12.35 12.19 4.13
CA ALA A 192 -11.72 10.91 4.44
C ALA A 192 -12.77 9.84 4.85
N GLU A 193 -13.77 10.21 5.64
CA GLU A 193 -14.85 9.30 6.06
C GLU A 193 -15.71 8.87 4.89
N ASP A 194 -16.11 9.79 4.03
CA ASP A 194 -16.88 9.50 2.82
C ASP A 194 -16.08 8.58 1.88
N ALA A 195 -14.82 8.88 1.66
CA ALA A 195 -13.95 8.08 0.80
C ALA A 195 -13.75 6.66 1.36
N ARG A 196 -13.59 6.48 2.68
CA ARG A 196 -13.53 5.15 3.32
C ARG A 196 -14.82 4.36 3.11
N ARG A 197 -15.97 5.00 3.23
CA ARG A 197 -17.29 4.40 3.02
C ARG A 197 -17.43 3.87 1.60
N TRP A 198 -17.05 4.68 0.61
CA TRP A 198 -17.06 4.29 -0.80
C TRP A 198 -16.06 3.16 -1.11
N ASP A 199 -14.83 3.25 -0.61
CA ASP A 199 -13.82 2.19 -0.80
C ASP A 199 -14.29 0.85 -0.24
N SER A 200 -14.92 0.84 0.93
CA SER A 200 -15.45 -0.38 1.56
C SER A 200 -16.54 -1.05 0.73
N LYS A 201 -17.37 -0.26 0.06
CA LYS A 201 -18.52 -0.72 -0.70
C LYS A 201 -18.15 -1.14 -2.14
N TYR A 202 -17.34 -0.35 -2.83
CA TYR A 202 -17.09 -0.49 -4.27
C TYR A 202 -15.66 -0.89 -4.63
N GLY A 203 -14.73 -0.85 -3.67
CA GLY A 203 -13.31 -1.10 -3.89
C GLY A 203 -12.53 0.13 -4.38
N GLY A 204 -11.20 0.02 -4.30
CA GLY A 204 -10.27 1.11 -4.63
C GLY A 204 -10.20 1.50 -6.11
N GLY A 205 -10.76 0.70 -7.01
CA GLY A 205 -10.76 0.98 -8.45
C GLY A 205 -12.02 1.67 -8.98
N ASP A 206 -12.99 1.98 -8.13
CA ASP A 206 -14.17 2.76 -8.53
C ASP A 206 -13.77 4.19 -8.95
N TRP A 207 -14.50 4.80 -9.88
CA TRP A 207 -14.20 6.15 -10.39
C TRP A 207 -14.13 7.21 -9.28
N ARG A 208 -14.84 7.00 -8.18
CA ARG A 208 -14.80 7.88 -6.99
C ARG A 208 -13.45 7.83 -6.26
N SER A 209 -12.66 6.78 -6.46
CA SER A 209 -11.31 6.69 -5.90
C SER A 209 -10.38 7.78 -6.41
N SER A 210 -10.67 8.35 -7.60
CA SER A 210 -9.94 9.50 -8.13
C SER A 210 -10.17 10.79 -7.33
N MET A 211 -11.24 10.86 -6.54
CA MET A 211 -11.54 12.02 -5.70
C MET A 211 -10.53 12.19 -4.56
N VAL A 212 -9.95 11.11 -4.04
CA VAL A 212 -8.99 11.21 -2.94
C VAL A 212 -7.68 11.88 -3.38
N PRO A 213 -7.00 11.49 -4.45
CA PRO A 213 -5.87 12.24 -5.00
C PRO A 213 -6.22 13.67 -5.42
N GLU A 214 -7.42 13.91 -5.93
CA GLU A 214 -7.90 15.27 -6.25
C GLU A 214 -8.01 16.12 -4.98
N CYS A 215 -8.67 15.62 -3.93
CA CYS A 215 -8.79 16.29 -2.64
C CYS A 215 -7.41 16.56 -2.01
N LEU A 216 -6.48 15.60 -2.07
CA LEU A 216 -5.12 15.81 -1.60
C LEU A 216 -4.41 16.95 -2.32
N ARG A 217 -4.59 17.09 -3.63
CA ARG A 217 -3.96 18.13 -4.42
C ARG A 217 -4.67 19.47 -4.33
N VAL A 218 -6.00 19.49 -4.40
CA VAL A 218 -6.78 20.73 -4.55
C VAL A 218 -7.11 21.33 -3.20
N ASP A 219 -7.38 20.50 -2.20
CA ASP A 219 -7.81 20.96 -0.89
C ASP A 219 -6.66 20.86 0.14
N ALA A 220 -6.07 19.69 0.34
CA ALA A 220 -5.09 19.48 1.41
C ALA A 220 -3.73 20.17 1.15
N ALA A 221 -3.20 20.10 -0.08
CA ALA A 221 -1.88 20.67 -0.40
C ALA A 221 -1.83 22.21 -0.21
N PRO A 222 -2.82 23.01 -0.66
CA PRO A 222 -2.84 24.45 -0.39
C PRO A 222 -2.93 24.77 1.10
N LEU A 223 -3.70 23.99 1.88
CA LEU A 223 -3.82 24.17 3.32
C LEU A 223 -2.48 23.89 4.04
N LEU A 224 -1.74 22.86 3.63
CA LEU A 224 -0.39 22.56 4.18
C LEU A 224 0.62 23.67 3.88
N LEU A 225 0.43 24.44 2.82
CA LEU A 225 1.28 25.56 2.41
C LEU A 225 0.85 26.90 3.01
N ALA A 226 -0.34 26.99 3.59
CA ALA A 226 -0.88 28.19 4.23
C ALA A 226 -0.29 28.43 5.64
N SER A 227 -0.76 29.47 6.35
CA SER A 227 -0.40 29.75 7.73
C SER A 227 -1.37 29.08 8.71
N TYR A 228 -0.86 28.56 9.81
CA TYR A 228 -1.64 27.91 10.88
C TYR A 228 -0.87 27.85 12.21
N SER A 229 -1.62 27.81 13.31
CA SER A 229 -1.10 27.53 14.65
C SER A 229 -0.59 26.09 14.78
N ASP A 230 0.19 25.78 15.82
CA ASP A 230 0.67 24.41 16.06
C ASP A 230 -0.50 23.42 16.25
N GLU A 231 -1.53 23.83 17.00
CA GLU A 231 -2.72 23.00 17.23
C GLU A 231 -3.47 22.66 15.94
N VAL A 232 -3.81 23.68 15.14
CA VAL A 232 -4.50 23.51 13.86
C VAL A 232 -3.61 22.75 12.89
N GLY A 233 -2.30 23.04 12.87
CA GLY A 233 -1.32 22.34 12.06
C GLY A 233 -1.28 20.84 12.36
N ARG A 234 -1.20 20.43 13.63
CA ARG A 234 -1.23 18.99 13.99
C ARG A 234 -2.52 18.31 13.53
N ALA A 235 -3.66 18.96 13.72
CA ALA A 235 -4.96 18.45 13.26
C ALA A 235 -5.01 18.33 11.72
N LEU A 236 -4.47 19.32 11.00
CA LEU A 236 -4.36 19.33 9.54
C LEU A 236 -3.45 18.19 9.03
N PHE A 237 -2.26 18.03 9.63
CA PHE A 237 -1.34 16.94 9.29
C PHE A 237 -1.95 15.57 9.54
N GLY A 238 -2.75 15.42 10.62
CA GLY A 238 -3.47 14.17 10.93
C GLY A 238 -4.50 13.83 9.85
N ALA A 239 -5.38 14.77 9.52
CA ALA A 239 -6.40 14.58 8.49
C ALA A 239 -5.79 14.31 7.11
N THR A 240 -4.72 15.03 6.76
CA THR A 240 -4.00 14.80 5.50
C THR A 240 -3.29 13.45 5.48
N SER A 241 -2.73 13.01 6.62
CA SER A 241 -2.13 11.67 6.75
C SER A 241 -3.14 10.56 6.51
N GLU A 242 -4.36 10.67 7.08
CA GLU A 242 -5.44 9.72 6.82
C GLU A 242 -5.81 9.63 5.34
N LEU A 243 -6.03 10.77 4.68
CA LEU A 243 -6.33 10.81 3.25
C LEU A 243 -5.20 10.23 2.41
N THR A 244 -3.94 10.55 2.75
CA THR A 244 -2.75 10.05 2.05
C THR A 244 -2.63 8.53 2.22
N ARG A 245 -2.85 8.00 3.43
CA ARG A 245 -2.88 6.54 3.65
C ARG A 245 -4.00 5.88 2.84
N LEU A 246 -5.18 6.53 2.78
CA LEU A 246 -6.32 5.99 2.03
C LEU A 246 -6.04 5.96 0.53
N ALA A 247 -5.40 7.00 -0.04
CA ALA A 247 -4.92 6.97 -1.43
C ALA A 247 -3.96 5.79 -1.67
N GLY A 248 -3.03 5.55 -0.72
CA GLY A 248 -2.15 4.39 -0.73
C GLY A 248 -2.90 3.06 -0.69
N TRP A 249 -3.95 2.96 0.13
CA TRP A 249 -4.78 1.76 0.23
C TRP A 249 -5.54 1.47 -1.06
N MET A 250 -6.12 2.49 -1.69
CA MET A 250 -6.80 2.36 -2.97
C MET A 250 -5.84 1.96 -4.09
N ALA A 251 -4.63 2.54 -4.10
CA ALA A 251 -3.57 2.14 -5.02
C ALA A 251 -3.14 0.67 -4.80
N PHE A 252 -3.00 0.24 -3.54
CA PHE A 252 -2.72 -1.15 -3.18
C PHE A 252 -3.83 -2.09 -3.65
N ASP A 253 -5.09 -1.72 -3.43
CA ASP A 253 -6.26 -2.52 -3.82
C ASP A 253 -6.39 -2.68 -5.35
N THR A 254 -5.92 -1.70 -6.11
CA THR A 254 -5.89 -1.72 -7.59
C THR A 254 -4.57 -2.25 -8.18
N GLY A 255 -3.66 -2.76 -7.34
CA GLY A 255 -2.41 -3.36 -7.79
C GLY A 255 -1.28 -2.37 -8.12
N GLN A 256 -1.48 -1.06 -7.91
CA GLN A 256 -0.48 0.00 -8.11
C GLN A 256 0.48 0.07 -6.90
N GLN A 257 1.33 -0.95 -6.78
CA GLN A 257 2.17 -1.15 -5.59
C GLN A 257 3.17 -0.01 -5.35
N GLU A 258 3.71 0.56 -6.41
CA GLU A 258 4.67 1.65 -6.39
C GLU A 258 4.04 2.96 -5.87
N ALA A 259 2.79 3.21 -6.27
CA ALA A 259 2.02 4.33 -5.79
C ALA A 259 1.66 4.15 -4.30
N ALA A 260 1.16 2.98 -3.93
CA ALA A 260 0.81 2.65 -2.56
C ALA A 260 2.00 2.87 -1.62
N GLN A 261 3.19 2.38 -1.98
CA GLN A 261 4.42 2.54 -1.20
C GLN A 261 4.72 4.02 -0.93
N ARG A 262 4.68 4.86 -1.95
CA ARG A 262 5.00 6.28 -1.83
C ARG A 262 3.98 7.03 -0.99
N TYR A 263 2.72 6.75 -1.19
CA TYR A 263 1.65 7.31 -0.36
C TYR A 263 1.81 6.92 1.11
N TYR A 264 2.13 5.65 1.42
CA TYR A 264 2.32 5.21 2.81
C TYR A 264 3.54 5.89 3.47
N ILE A 265 4.64 6.06 2.75
CA ILE A 265 5.82 6.77 3.28
C ILE A 265 5.46 8.23 3.62
N GLN A 266 4.75 8.93 2.73
CA GLN A 266 4.32 10.30 3.01
C GLN A 266 3.28 10.35 4.14
N ALA A 267 2.32 9.44 4.18
CA ALA A 267 1.35 9.36 5.27
C ALA A 267 2.04 9.18 6.63
N LEU A 268 3.03 8.29 6.72
CA LEU A 268 3.80 8.09 7.96
C LEU A 268 4.55 9.34 8.38
N ARG A 269 5.11 10.07 7.41
CA ARG A 269 5.80 11.34 7.70
C ARG A 269 4.84 12.42 8.22
N LEU A 270 3.62 12.50 7.65
CA LEU A 270 2.59 13.43 8.09
C LEU A 270 2.02 13.04 9.46
N ALA A 271 1.83 11.75 9.75
CA ALA A 271 1.42 11.27 11.08
C ALA A 271 2.45 11.66 12.16
N ARG A 272 3.74 11.64 11.82
CA ARG A 272 4.80 12.13 12.73
C ARG A 272 4.66 13.64 13.00
N ALA A 273 4.36 14.45 11.98
CA ALA A 273 4.11 15.88 12.14
C ALA A 273 2.85 16.16 12.97
N ALA A 274 1.82 15.35 12.80
CA ALA A 274 0.62 15.41 13.62
C ALA A 274 0.84 15.01 15.09
N ALA A 275 1.97 14.38 15.42
CA ALA A 275 2.23 13.71 16.70
C ALA A 275 1.19 12.61 17.03
N ASP A 276 0.53 12.06 16.00
CA ASP A 276 -0.49 11.02 16.15
C ASP A 276 0.15 9.64 16.04
N VAL A 277 0.49 9.06 17.20
CA VAL A 277 1.16 7.76 17.28
C VAL A 277 0.24 6.62 16.84
N PRO A 278 -1.04 6.54 17.22
CA PRO A 278 -1.96 5.52 16.71
C PRO A 278 -2.14 5.57 15.19
N LEU A 279 -2.29 6.74 14.60
CA LEU A 279 -2.39 6.90 13.16
C LEU A 279 -1.12 6.43 12.43
N GLY A 280 0.06 6.78 12.94
CA GLY A 280 1.32 6.28 12.39
C GLY A 280 1.46 4.77 12.50
N GLY A 281 0.99 4.15 13.59
CA GLY A 281 0.86 2.70 13.73
C GLY A 281 -0.06 2.09 12.67
N TYR A 282 -1.17 2.76 12.35
CA TYR A 282 -2.09 2.34 11.28
C TYR A 282 -1.44 2.39 9.89
N VAL A 283 -0.62 3.41 9.64
CA VAL A 283 0.16 3.50 8.39
C VAL A 283 1.18 2.37 8.32
N LEU A 284 1.94 2.11 9.40
CA LEU A 284 2.88 0.97 9.47
C LEU A 284 2.18 -0.38 9.26
N ALA A 285 0.98 -0.56 9.80
CA ALA A 285 0.16 -1.74 9.56
C ALA A 285 -0.21 -1.88 8.07
N SER A 286 -0.49 -0.78 7.37
CA SER A 286 -0.74 -0.78 5.92
C SER A 286 0.52 -1.14 5.12
N MET A 287 1.69 -0.62 5.53
CA MET A 287 2.99 -0.97 4.95
C MET A 287 3.32 -2.46 5.17
N SER A 288 3.05 -2.99 6.37
CA SER A 288 3.19 -4.41 6.71
C SER A 288 2.34 -5.30 5.81
N LEU A 289 1.06 -4.97 5.65
CA LEU A 289 0.16 -5.71 4.76
C LEU A 289 0.64 -5.68 3.30
N GLN A 290 1.16 -4.57 2.82
CA GLN A 290 1.72 -4.47 1.47
C GLN A 290 2.99 -5.31 1.33
N ALA A 291 3.95 -5.22 2.26
CA ALA A 291 5.17 -6.03 2.26
C ALA A 291 4.83 -7.52 2.25
N THR A 292 3.94 -7.95 3.14
CA THR A 292 3.46 -9.33 3.24
C THR A 292 2.82 -9.82 1.95
N TYR A 293 1.92 -9.02 1.36
CA TYR A 293 1.26 -9.35 0.10
C TYR A 293 2.26 -9.45 -1.07
N ARG A 294 3.32 -8.66 -1.04
CA ARG A 294 4.39 -8.67 -2.04
C ARG A 294 5.42 -9.80 -1.85
N GLY A 295 5.27 -10.63 -0.82
CA GLY A 295 6.16 -11.77 -0.53
C GLY A 295 7.34 -11.45 0.38
N PHE A 296 7.32 -10.28 1.02
CA PHE A 296 8.32 -9.83 2.00
C PHE A 296 7.73 -9.97 3.41
N ALA A 297 7.52 -11.23 3.82
CA ALA A 297 6.81 -11.52 5.06
C ALA A 297 7.60 -11.11 6.31
N ASP A 298 8.91 -11.27 6.31
CA ASP A 298 9.78 -10.90 7.43
C ASP A 298 9.76 -9.38 7.66
N GLU A 299 9.87 -8.58 6.61
CA GLU A 299 9.73 -7.13 6.69
C GLU A 299 8.29 -6.72 7.07
N GLY A 300 7.30 -7.53 6.69
CA GLY A 300 5.93 -7.38 7.14
C GLY A 300 5.81 -7.53 8.66
N VAL A 301 6.48 -8.53 9.25
CA VAL A 301 6.55 -8.72 10.70
C VAL A 301 7.21 -7.54 11.38
N ASP A 302 8.38 -7.09 10.89
CA ASP A 302 9.12 -5.97 11.46
C ASP A 302 8.27 -4.68 11.49
N LEU A 303 7.55 -4.38 10.40
CA LEU A 303 6.67 -3.21 10.30
C LEU A 303 5.48 -3.30 11.27
N ALA A 304 4.89 -4.48 11.44
CA ALA A 304 3.80 -4.70 12.40
C ALA A 304 4.30 -4.56 13.85
N GLN A 305 5.47 -5.11 14.15
CA GLN A 305 6.10 -4.96 15.47
C GLN A 305 6.47 -3.51 15.76
N ALA A 306 6.92 -2.75 14.77
CA ALA A 306 7.17 -1.32 14.90
C ALA A 306 5.88 -0.54 15.26
N ALA A 307 4.74 -0.91 14.66
CA ALA A 307 3.45 -0.33 15.02
C ALA A 307 3.07 -0.65 16.47
N LEU A 308 3.24 -1.90 16.89
CA LEU A 308 2.93 -2.36 18.25
C LEU A 308 3.80 -1.69 19.31
N GLU A 309 5.10 -1.65 19.07
CA GLU A 309 6.08 -1.17 20.05
C GLU A 309 5.82 0.28 20.44
N ARG A 310 5.68 1.16 19.48
CA ARG A 310 5.48 2.58 19.75
C ARG A 310 4.10 2.92 20.30
N ASN A 311 3.13 2.04 20.09
CA ASN A 311 1.74 2.23 20.54
C ASN A 311 1.45 1.65 21.93
N ARG A 312 2.44 1.03 22.60
CA ARG A 312 2.25 0.49 23.95
C ARG A 312 1.79 1.57 24.93
N GLY A 313 0.63 1.37 25.52
CA GLY A 313 0.05 2.31 26.49
C GLY A 313 -0.52 3.61 25.89
N LEU A 314 -0.49 3.77 24.56
CA LEU A 314 -1.02 4.94 23.85
C LEU A 314 -2.27 4.62 23.05
N ALA A 315 -2.31 3.48 22.38
CA ALA A 315 -3.42 3.08 21.53
C ALA A 315 -4.51 2.36 22.33
N THR A 316 -5.76 2.42 21.84
CA THR A 316 -6.89 1.69 22.42
C THR A 316 -6.71 0.18 22.30
N ALA A 317 -7.47 -0.59 23.09
CA ALA A 317 -7.45 -2.04 23.03
C ALA A 317 -7.80 -2.56 21.63
N ARG A 318 -8.79 -1.96 20.98
CA ARG A 318 -9.21 -2.30 19.63
C ARG A 318 -8.11 -2.03 18.59
N THR A 319 -7.40 -0.92 18.72
CA THR A 319 -6.25 -0.58 17.86
C THR A 319 -5.09 -1.57 18.05
N MET A 320 -4.75 -1.92 19.30
CA MET A 320 -3.72 -2.91 19.61
C MET A 320 -4.07 -4.31 19.08
N SER A 321 -5.37 -4.69 19.16
CA SER A 321 -5.89 -5.91 18.55
C SER A 321 -5.63 -5.94 17.05
N PHE A 322 -5.96 -4.86 16.34
CA PHE A 322 -5.74 -4.76 14.90
C PHE A 322 -4.26 -4.88 14.52
N PHE A 323 -3.35 -4.24 15.25
CA PHE A 323 -1.91 -4.36 14.97
C PHE A 323 -1.38 -5.79 15.21
N ARG A 324 -1.88 -6.48 16.26
CA ARG A 324 -1.56 -7.90 16.49
C ARG A 324 -2.08 -8.80 15.38
N LEU A 325 -3.26 -8.49 14.84
CA LEU A 325 -3.81 -9.23 13.71
C LEU A 325 -2.95 -9.06 12.43
N VAL A 326 -2.46 -7.85 12.19
CA VAL A 326 -1.54 -7.59 11.07
C VAL A 326 -0.22 -8.34 11.23
N GLU A 327 0.33 -8.40 12.45
CA GLU A 327 1.49 -9.24 12.75
C GLU A 327 1.20 -10.72 12.46
N ALA A 328 0.04 -11.23 12.89
CA ALA A 328 -0.36 -12.61 12.62
C ALA A 328 -0.43 -12.92 11.11
N ARG A 329 -0.93 -11.98 10.30
CA ARG A 329 -0.96 -12.09 8.84
C ARG A 329 0.44 -12.26 8.24
N ALA A 330 1.40 -11.47 8.70
CA ALA A 330 2.79 -11.55 8.25
C ALA A 330 3.45 -12.86 8.70
N GLN A 331 3.26 -13.28 9.96
CA GLN A 331 3.77 -14.55 10.49
C GLN A 331 3.20 -15.77 9.73
N ALA A 332 1.90 -15.76 9.41
CA ALA A 332 1.27 -16.81 8.63
C ALA A 332 1.90 -16.93 7.23
N LYS A 333 2.17 -15.78 6.60
CA LYS A 333 2.78 -15.74 5.26
C LYS A 333 4.25 -16.16 5.28
N ALA A 334 4.95 -15.93 6.38
CA ALA A 334 6.30 -16.44 6.64
C ALA A 334 6.33 -17.97 6.91
N GLY A 335 5.15 -18.59 7.14
CA GLY A 335 5.05 -20.01 7.50
C GLY A 335 5.26 -20.28 9.00
N GLU A 336 5.37 -19.22 9.82
CA GLU A 336 5.65 -19.28 11.26
C GLU A 336 4.37 -19.56 12.07
N ALA A 337 3.86 -20.81 11.99
CA ALA A 337 2.56 -21.21 12.55
C ALA A 337 2.41 -20.85 14.04
N ARG A 338 3.45 -21.15 14.86
CA ARG A 338 3.41 -20.90 16.29
C ARG A 338 3.35 -19.39 16.62
N ALA A 339 4.15 -18.59 15.93
CA ALA A 339 4.17 -17.14 16.11
C ALA A 339 2.84 -16.52 15.66
N CYS A 340 2.27 -17.00 14.55
CA CYS A 340 0.95 -16.60 14.08
C CYS A 340 -0.14 -16.90 15.14
N GLU A 341 -0.18 -18.10 15.72
CA GLU A 341 -1.16 -18.45 16.75
C GLU A 341 -1.04 -17.58 18.00
N VAL A 342 0.19 -17.28 18.43
CA VAL A 342 0.45 -16.37 19.56
C VAL A 342 -0.08 -14.97 19.24
N ALA A 343 0.17 -14.45 18.04
CA ALA A 343 -0.28 -13.14 17.62
C ALA A 343 -1.82 -13.08 17.48
N LEU A 344 -2.46 -14.13 16.91
CA LEU A 344 -3.94 -14.23 16.83
C LEU A 344 -4.57 -14.25 18.23
N LYS A 345 -4.06 -15.06 19.15
CA LYS A 345 -4.55 -15.11 20.52
C LYS A 345 -4.39 -13.77 21.25
N ALA A 346 -3.26 -13.09 21.04
CA ALA A 346 -3.04 -11.77 21.61
C ALA A 346 -4.01 -10.73 21.00
N SER A 347 -4.29 -10.82 19.68
CA SER A 347 -5.26 -9.97 19.00
C SER A 347 -6.66 -10.16 19.58
N GLU A 348 -7.12 -11.39 19.70
CA GLU A 348 -8.43 -11.74 20.26
C GLU A 348 -8.54 -11.23 21.71
N GLY A 349 -7.54 -11.48 22.56
CA GLY A 349 -7.54 -11.02 23.95
C GLY A 349 -7.50 -9.48 24.09
N TRP A 350 -6.94 -8.75 23.14
CA TRP A 350 -7.06 -7.30 23.11
C TRP A 350 -8.47 -6.86 22.66
N LEU A 351 -9.07 -7.54 21.67
CA LEU A 351 -10.42 -7.23 21.19
C LEU A 351 -11.49 -7.46 22.29
N GLU A 352 -11.33 -8.51 23.09
CA GLU A 352 -12.20 -8.78 24.26
C GLU A 352 -12.13 -7.70 25.33
N ARG A 353 -11.03 -6.95 25.41
CA ARG A 353 -10.86 -5.83 26.35
C ARG A 353 -11.46 -4.53 25.84
N SER A 354 -11.74 -4.42 24.53
CA SER A 354 -12.36 -3.24 23.95
C SER A 354 -13.78 -3.08 24.45
N ARG A 355 -14.14 -1.86 24.83
CA ARG A 355 -15.45 -1.51 25.39
C ARG A 355 -16.17 -0.54 24.48
N SER A 356 -17.50 -0.63 24.49
CA SER A 356 -18.32 0.40 23.86
C SER A 356 -18.10 1.73 24.57
N GLY A 357 -17.72 2.76 23.81
CA GLY A 357 -17.39 4.09 24.35
C GLY A 357 -15.89 4.35 24.54
N ASP A 358 -15.02 3.35 24.28
CA ASP A 358 -13.59 3.63 24.17
C ASP A 358 -13.34 4.68 23.07
N PRO A 359 -12.36 5.58 23.23
CA PRO A 359 -12.05 6.61 22.23
C PRO A 359 -11.32 6.02 21.02
N ASP A 360 -11.98 5.07 20.35
CA ASP A 360 -11.43 4.46 19.15
C ASP A 360 -11.39 5.49 18.00
N PRO A 361 -10.31 5.51 17.21
CA PRO A 361 -10.24 6.39 16.07
C PRO A 361 -11.20 5.95 14.96
N SER A 362 -11.85 6.91 14.27
CA SER A 362 -12.85 6.64 13.22
C SER A 362 -12.30 5.82 12.03
N TRP A 363 -10.97 5.91 11.78
CA TRP A 363 -10.34 5.09 10.74
C TRP A 363 -10.32 3.59 11.07
N LEU A 364 -10.70 3.17 12.30
CA LEU A 364 -10.78 1.78 12.72
C LEU A 364 -12.23 1.22 12.76
N ASP A 365 -13.23 2.00 12.31
CA ASP A 365 -14.64 1.60 12.36
C ASP A 365 -14.96 0.31 11.60
N PHE A 366 -14.14 -0.03 10.59
CA PHE A 366 -14.25 -1.28 9.85
C PHE A 366 -13.86 -2.53 10.66
N TYR A 367 -13.18 -2.37 11.82
CA TYR A 367 -12.60 -3.46 12.58
C TYR A 367 -13.56 -3.98 13.64
N SER A 368 -14.03 -5.19 13.44
CA SER A 368 -14.96 -5.92 14.31
C SER A 368 -14.47 -7.34 14.56
N TYR A 369 -15.20 -8.11 15.37
CA TYR A 369 -14.90 -9.53 15.59
C TYR A 369 -15.04 -10.34 14.29
N GLU A 370 -16.00 -10.02 13.44
CA GLU A 370 -16.19 -10.65 12.13
C GLU A 370 -15.00 -10.34 11.19
N ARG A 371 -14.43 -9.14 11.30
CA ARG A 371 -13.22 -8.79 10.57
C ARG A 371 -12.00 -9.53 11.11
N PHE A 372 -11.84 -9.63 12.42
CA PHE A 372 -10.81 -10.46 13.04
C PHE A 372 -10.92 -11.92 12.56
N ALA A 373 -12.13 -12.51 12.62
CA ALA A 373 -12.36 -13.88 12.18
C ALA A 373 -12.01 -14.08 10.69
N ALA A 374 -12.33 -13.11 9.83
CA ALA A 374 -11.98 -13.17 8.41
C ALA A 374 -10.46 -13.20 8.17
N ASP A 375 -9.73 -12.32 8.85
CA ASP A 375 -8.26 -12.25 8.71
C ASP A 375 -7.58 -13.46 9.39
N ALA A 376 -8.13 -14.01 10.48
CA ALA A 376 -7.68 -15.27 11.08
C ALA A 376 -7.88 -16.46 10.12
N ALA A 377 -9.01 -16.51 9.40
CA ALA A 377 -9.24 -17.51 8.37
C ALA A 377 -8.19 -17.42 7.25
N GLU A 378 -7.80 -16.22 6.82
CA GLU A 378 -6.73 -16.03 5.86
C GLU A 378 -5.36 -16.49 6.39
N CYS A 379 -5.05 -16.26 7.68
CA CYS A 379 -3.83 -16.78 8.31
C CYS A 379 -3.79 -18.31 8.24
N TYR A 380 -4.87 -18.98 8.62
CA TYR A 380 -4.94 -20.43 8.61
C TYR A 380 -4.97 -21.02 7.20
N ARG A 381 -5.51 -20.31 6.20
CA ARG A 381 -5.38 -20.68 4.79
C ARG A 381 -3.91 -20.66 4.36
N ASP A 382 -3.17 -19.60 4.66
CA ASP A 382 -1.76 -19.48 4.29
C ASP A 382 -0.91 -20.56 4.98
N LEU A 383 -1.29 -20.99 6.19
CA LEU A 383 -0.70 -22.13 6.92
C LEU A 383 -1.24 -23.50 6.49
N ARG A 384 -2.16 -23.59 5.53
CA ARG A 384 -2.78 -24.82 5.05
C ARG A 384 -3.48 -25.66 6.13
N LEU A 385 -4.24 -24.98 6.98
CA LEU A 385 -5.00 -25.57 8.08
C LEU A 385 -6.52 -25.48 7.85
N PRO A 386 -7.10 -26.26 6.92
CA PRO A 386 -8.47 -26.05 6.42
C PRO A 386 -9.57 -26.21 7.49
N ARG A 387 -9.34 -26.97 8.55
CA ARG A 387 -10.32 -27.08 9.65
C ARG A 387 -10.50 -25.75 10.39
N GLN A 388 -9.38 -25.06 10.66
CA GLN A 388 -9.39 -23.74 11.29
C GLN A 388 -9.98 -22.70 10.34
N VAL A 389 -9.64 -22.74 9.06
CA VAL A 389 -10.22 -21.87 8.03
C VAL A 389 -11.73 -21.93 8.09
N ARG A 390 -12.32 -23.12 8.04
CA ARG A 390 -13.78 -23.31 8.09
C ARG A 390 -14.40 -22.66 9.33
N ARG A 391 -13.88 -22.97 10.51
CA ARG A 391 -14.38 -22.42 11.77
C ARG A 391 -14.41 -20.88 11.76
N PHE A 392 -13.32 -20.24 11.35
CA PHE A 392 -13.23 -18.79 11.33
C PHE A 392 -14.01 -18.15 10.18
N THR A 393 -14.15 -18.82 9.04
CA THR A 393 -14.97 -18.35 7.92
C THR A 393 -16.45 -18.34 8.29
N GLU A 394 -16.95 -19.35 8.98
CA GLU A 394 -18.33 -19.38 9.49
C GLU A 394 -18.60 -18.17 10.41
N GLN A 395 -17.70 -17.87 11.33
CA GLN A 395 -17.79 -16.70 12.17
C GLN A 395 -17.74 -15.38 11.38
N ALA A 396 -16.86 -15.30 10.39
CA ALA A 396 -16.72 -14.13 9.53
C ALA A 396 -17.96 -13.87 8.65
N LEU A 397 -18.70 -14.90 8.28
CA LEU A 397 -19.90 -14.83 7.45
C LEU A 397 -21.21 -14.77 8.27
N SER A 398 -21.14 -14.81 9.60
CA SER A 398 -22.31 -14.85 10.48
C SER A 398 -23.20 -13.61 10.41
N ARG A 399 -22.65 -12.47 9.97
CA ARG A 399 -23.42 -11.24 9.74
C ARG A 399 -23.36 -10.83 8.27
N PRO A 400 -24.52 -10.61 7.62
CA PRO A 400 -24.55 -10.04 6.28
C PRO A 400 -23.99 -8.60 6.34
N THR A 401 -23.11 -8.26 5.39
CA THR A 401 -22.45 -6.95 5.35
C THR A 401 -22.70 -6.28 4.01
N GLU A 402 -23.82 -5.57 3.90
CA GLU A 402 -24.14 -4.76 2.71
C GLU A 402 -23.12 -3.63 2.49
N GLU A 403 -22.48 -3.17 3.57
CA GLU A 403 -21.47 -2.10 3.53
C GLU A 403 -20.07 -2.59 3.13
N PHE A 404 -19.75 -3.88 3.34
CA PHE A 404 -18.40 -4.44 3.15
C PHE A 404 -18.36 -5.49 2.04
N VAL A 405 -18.94 -5.20 0.89
CA VAL A 405 -19.10 -6.13 -0.25
C VAL A 405 -17.76 -6.72 -0.68
N ARG A 406 -16.70 -5.89 -0.78
CA ARG A 406 -15.36 -6.36 -1.11
C ARG A 406 -14.84 -7.40 -0.12
N SER A 407 -14.96 -7.14 1.17
CA SER A 407 -14.52 -8.08 2.23
C SER A 407 -15.33 -9.36 2.20
N HIS A 408 -16.60 -9.30 1.88
CA HIS A 408 -17.46 -10.48 1.73
C HIS A 408 -16.98 -11.37 0.57
N GLY A 409 -16.67 -10.79 -0.59
CA GLY A 409 -16.11 -11.53 -1.73
C GLY A 409 -14.83 -12.27 -1.38
N LEU A 410 -13.87 -11.59 -0.70
CA LEU A 410 -12.63 -12.22 -0.24
C LEU A 410 -12.88 -13.40 0.73
N ARG A 411 -13.84 -13.27 1.66
CA ARG A 411 -14.22 -14.36 2.58
C ARG A 411 -14.76 -15.58 1.83
N LEU A 412 -15.54 -15.37 0.77
CA LEU A 412 -16.03 -16.47 -0.07
C LEU A 412 -14.88 -17.17 -0.81
N VAL A 413 -13.88 -16.44 -1.31
CA VAL A 413 -12.68 -17.04 -1.91
C VAL A 413 -11.94 -17.91 -0.88
N VAL A 414 -11.72 -17.40 0.34
CA VAL A 414 -11.06 -18.16 1.42
C VAL A 414 -11.83 -19.43 1.76
N SER A 415 -13.17 -19.34 1.81
CA SER A 415 -14.05 -20.50 2.01
C SER A 415 -13.90 -21.52 0.89
N ALA A 416 -13.93 -21.08 -0.37
CA ALA A 416 -13.80 -21.96 -1.52
C ALA A 416 -12.49 -22.75 -1.52
N VAL A 417 -11.37 -22.07 -1.18
CA VAL A 417 -10.06 -22.72 -1.06
C VAL A 417 -10.05 -23.78 0.05
N ALA A 418 -10.62 -23.47 1.22
CA ALA A 418 -10.67 -24.41 2.34
C ALA A 418 -11.51 -25.65 2.04
N GLU A 419 -12.65 -25.50 1.35
CA GLU A 419 -13.49 -26.61 0.92
C GLU A 419 -12.75 -27.46 -0.13
N LEU A 420 -12.04 -26.84 -1.08
CA LEU A 420 -11.23 -27.55 -2.07
C LEU A 420 -10.11 -28.36 -1.39
N GLU A 421 -9.35 -27.78 -0.48
CA GLU A 421 -8.29 -28.46 0.28
C GLU A 421 -8.83 -29.58 1.19
N SER A 422 -10.12 -29.50 1.55
CA SER A 422 -10.81 -30.54 2.33
C SER A 422 -11.42 -31.64 1.45
N GLY A 423 -11.34 -31.54 0.13
CA GLY A 423 -11.94 -32.51 -0.82
C GLY A 423 -13.44 -32.29 -1.09
N ASN A 424 -14.04 -31.21 -0.60
CA ASN A 424 -15.48 -30.92 -0.76
C ASN A 424 -15.73 -30.11 -2.04
N LEU A 425 -15.61 -30.74 -3.21
CA LEU A 425 -15.68 -30.07 -4.51
C LEU A 425 -16.98 -29.28 -4.74
N ASP A 426 -18.12 -29.81 -4.37
CA ASP A 426 -19.42 -29.15 -4.56
C ASP A 426 -19.52 -27.87 -3.74
N ALA A 427 -19.09 -27.90 -2.48
CA ALA A 427 -19.06 -26.73 -1.61
C ALA A 427 -18.04 -25.70 -2.10
N ALA A 428 -16.86 -26.15 -2.57
CA ALA A 428 -15.84 -25.28 -3.15
C ALA A 428 -16.36 -24.55 -4.40
N CYS A 429 -17.01 -25.27 -5.31
CA CYS A 429 -17.64 -24.69 -6.50
C CYS A 429 -18.75 -23.70 -6.15
N ALA A 430 -19.63 -24.04 -5.20
CA ALA A 430 -20.71 -23.15 -4.77
C ALA A 430 -20.17 -21.85 -4.14
N ALA A 431 -19.16 -21.93 -3.29
CA ALA A 431 -18.51 -20.74 -2.69
C ALA A 431 -17.76 -19.92 -3.74
N GLY A 432 -17.03 -20.57 -4.66
CA GLY A 432 -16.33 -19.92 -5.77
C GLY A 432 -17.26 -19.18 -6.73
N THR A 433 -18.38 -19.78 -7.11
CA THR A 433 -19.40 -19.12 -7.96
C THR A 433 -19.93 -17.85 -7.29
N ARG A 434 -20.29 -17.92 -6.00
CA ARG A 434 -20.74 -16.74 -5.26
C ARG A 434 -19.65 -15.69 -5.14
N ALA A 435 -18.37 -16.09 -4.97
CA ALA A 435 -17.25 -15.15 -4.94
C ALA A 435 -17.12 -14.39 -6.27
N VAL A 436 -17.24 -15.08 -7.41
CA VAL A 436 -17.21 -14.46 -8.76
C VAL A 436 -18.38 -13.50 -8.96
N GLU A 437 -19.59 -13.86 -8.54
CA GLU A 437 -20.78 -13.00 -8.62
C GLU A 437 -20.59 -11.69 -7.82
N VAL A 438 -19.98 -11.79 -6.64
CA VAL A 438 -19.65 -10.61 -5.82
C VAL A 438 -18.52 -9.80 -6.46
N ALA A 439 -17.46 -10.47 -6.94
CA ALA A 439 -16.30 -9.82 -7.58
C ALA A 439 -16.71 -9.00 -8.81
N GLY A 440 -17.70 -9.45 -9.59
CA GLY A 440 -18.22 -8.70 -10.74
C GLY A 440 -18.87 -7.35 -10.42
N ARG A 441 -19.10 -7.06 -9.12
CA ARG A 441 -19.70 -5.81 -8.64
C ARG A 441 -18.71 -4.83 -8.03
N ILE A 442 -17.44 -5.22 -7.93
CA ILE A 442 -16.38 -4.45 -7.26
C ILE A 442 -15.14 -4.36 -8.13
N SER A 443 -14.41 -3.24 -7.99
CA SER A 443 -13.16 -3.00 -8.71
C SER A 443 -11.98 -3.13 -7.75
N SER A 444 -11.44 -4.36 -7.63
CA SER A 444 -10.30 -4.65 -6.76
C SER A 444 -9.44 -5.74 -7.38
N ALA A 445 -8.15 -5.48 -7.54
CA ALA A 445 -7.17 -6.45 -8.08
C ALA A 445 -6.88 -7.62 -7.13
N ARG A 446 -7.27 -7.53 -5.86
CA ARG A 446 -7.08 -8.61 -4.89
C ARG A 446 -8.08 -9.76 -5.04
N HIS A 447 -9.11 -9.60 -5.87
CA HIS A 447 -10.10 -10.63 -6.20
C HIS A 447 -9.73 -11.43 -7.46
N LEU A 448 -8.77 -10.95 -8.22
CA LEU A 448 -8.22 -11.61 -9.41
C LEU A 448 -7.05 -12.52 -9.05
#